data_cd8f2aeab89056c0691e10ad219d8fde
#
_entry.id   cd8f2aeab89056c0691e10ad219d8fde
#
_cell.length_a   1.000
_cell.length_b   1.000
_cell.length_c   1.000
_cell.angle_alpha   90.00
_cell.angle_beta   90.00
_cell.angle_gamma   90.00
#
_symmetry.space_group_name_H-M   'P 1'
#
loop_
_entity.id
_entity.type
_entity.pdbx_description
1 polymer ?
#
loop_
_entity_poly.entity_id
_entity_poly.type
_entity_poly.pdbx_seq_one_letter_code
_entity_poly.pdbx_strand_id
1 'polypeptide(L)'
;MVGAEVKEGDILVGKVTPKGQSEVSPEEKLLLAIFGEKSREVRDNSLKVPHGGAGIVQSIRIFKRSEGHELPPGVNQVVKVYIVQKRKISEGDKMAGRHGNKGVISKIMPVEDMPFLADGTAVDIMLNPFGVPSRMNIGQVLDGISNEELKSIMAEAGVSPDGKVVLHDGQTGEAYDERISVGVMYMIKLAHMVDDKLHARATGPYSLVTQQPLGGKAQNGGQRFGELEVWAL
;
A
#
# COMPACT_ATOMS: atom_id res chain seq x y z
N MET A 1 15.62 -4.92 18.62
CA MET A 1 15.63 -6.35 18.97
C MET A 1 14.56 -7.05 18.13
N VAL A 2 14.75 -8.35 17.83
CA VAL A 2 13.70 -9.15 17.19
C VAL A 2 12.48 -9.19 18.11
N GLY A 3 11.27 -9.04 17.55
CA GLY A 3 10.02 -8.95 18.29
C GLY A 3 9.66 -7.54 18.79
N ALA A 4 10.53 -6.55 18.65
CA ALA A 4 10.23 -5.19 19.06
C ALA A 4 9.24 -4.52 18.10
N GLU A 5 8.26 -3.84 18.67
CA GLU A 5 7.38 -2.95 17.92
C GLU A 5 8.12 -1.65 17.61
N VAL A 6 8.07 -1.21 16.36
CA VAL A 6 8.73 0.01 15.89
C VAL A 6 7.70 0.95 15.28
N LYS A 7 7.86 2.23 15.57
CA LYS A 7 7.01 3.32 15.07
C LYS A 7 7.81 4.23 14.16
N GLU A 8 7.12 5.10 13.45
CA GLU A 8 7.75 6.13 12.63
C GLU A 8 8.71 6.98 13.44
N GLY A 9 9.93 7.17 12.91
CA GLY A 9 10.99 7.94 13.54
C GLY A 9 11.90 7.14 14.50
N ASP A 10 11.54 5.89 14.85
CA ASP A 10 12.41 5.05 15.68
C ASP A 10 13.69 4.68 14.94
N ILE A 11 14.79 4.59 15.69
CA ILE A 11 16.10 4.25 15.14
C ILE A 11 16.22 2.73 15.01
N LEU A 12 16.34 2.25 13.77
CA LEU A 12 16.58 0.84 13.47
C LEU A 12 18.06 0.48 13.56
N VAL A 13 18.92 1.32 12.99
CA VAL A 13 20.37 1.14 12.96
C VAL A 13 21.02 2.48 13.27
N GLY A 14 21.73 2.56 14.38
CA GLY A 14 22.52 3.75 14.75
C GLY A 14 23.75 3.88 13.86
N LYS A 15 23.93 5.03 13.24
CA LYS A 15 25.09 5.36 12.44
C LYS A 15 25.46 6.82 12.64
N VAL A 16 26.73 7.07 12.98
CA VAL A 16 27.30 8.40 13.05
C VAL A 16 28.43 8.54 12.04
N THR A 17 28.52 9.70 11.42
CA THR A 17 29.58 10.03 10.50
C THR A 17 30.32 11.27 10.98
N PRO A 18 31.67 11.34 10.85
CA PRO A 18 32.39 12.57 11.17
C PRO A 18 31.93 13.70 10.24
N LYS A 19 31.70 14.87 10.79
CA LYS A 19 31.52 16.09 9.97
C LYS A 19 32.87 16.41 9.31
N GLY A 20 32.92 16.28 7.98
CA GLY A 20 34.01 16.91 7.23
C GLY A 20 33.96 18.43 7.41
N GLN A 21 35.00 19.12 7.04
CA GLN A 21 35.08 20.61 6.99
C GLN A 21 34.16 21.17 5.89
N SER A 22 32.88 20.82 5.88
CA SER A 22 31.88 21.45 5.01
C SER A 22 31.44 22.75 5.67
N GLU A 23 31.23 23.76 4.86
CA GLU A 23 30.78 25.08 5.26
C GLU A 23 29.63 25.02 6.23
N VAL A 24 29.84 25.52 7.43
CA VAL A 24 28.83 25.69 8.46
C VAL A 24 27.81 26.67 7.90
N SER A 25 26.51 26.31 7.94
CA SER A 25 25.47 27.22 7.45
C SER A 25 25.54 28.57 8.18
N PRO A 26 25.07 29.67 7.56
CA PRO A 26 25.08 30.99 8.22
C PRO A 26 24.32 30.99 9.56
N GLU A 27 23.27 30.17 9.68
CA GLU A 27 22.47 30.01 10.88
C GLU A 27 23.23 29.24 11.98
N GLU A 28 23.95 28.18 11.62
CA GLU A 28 24.81 27.43 12.55
C GLU A 28 26.02 28.30 13.02
N LYS A 29 26.58 29.17 12.14
CA LYS A 29 27.60 30.14 12.56
C LYS A 29 27.09 31.13 13.57
N LEU A 30 25.87 31.59 13.41
CA LEU A 30 25.21 32.50 14.34
C LEU A 30 24.95 31.84 15.69
N LEU A 31 24.45 30.62 15.71
CA LEU A 31 24.22 29.81 16.91
C LEU A 31 25.53 29.52 17.67
N LEU A 32 26.62 29.18 16.95
CA LEU A 32 27.94 29.01 17.50
C LEU A 32 28.47 30.30 18.15
N ALA A 33 28.23 31.46 17.53
CA ALA A 33 28.67 32.74 18.05
C ALA A 33 27.86 33.19 19.29
N ILE A 34 26.56 32.86 19.37
CA ILE A 34 25.69 33.29 20.46
C ILE A 34 25.78 32.35 21.67
N PHE A 35 25.77 31.03 21.45
CA PHE A 35 25.67 30.04 22.52
C PHE A 35 27.00 29.36 22.87
N GLY A 36 28.08 29.60 22.13
CA GLY A 36 29.38 29.02 22.41
C GLY A 36 29.44 27.50 22.39
N GLU A 37 28.39 26.85 21.85
CA GLU A 37 28.31 25.39 21.79
C GLU A 37 29.37 24.84 20.85
N LYS A 38 30.23 23.95 21.35
CA LYS A 38 31.08 23.12 20.52
C LYS A 38 30.19 22.36 19.54
N SER A 39 30.29 22.70 18.25
CA SER A 39 29.61 21.94 17.18
C SER A 39 29.98 20.47 17.36
N ARG A 40 28.94 19.61 17.41
CA ARG A 40 29.15 18.16 17.48
C ARG A 40 30.02 17.74 16.31
N GLU A 41 31.16 17.12 16.55
CA GLU A 41 32.12 16.66 15.54
C GLU A 41 31.55 15.56 14.65
N VAL A 42 30.38 15.02 14.99
CA VAL A 42 29.72 13.91 14.29
C VAL A 42 28.31 14.29 13.88
N ARG A 43 27.92 13.80 12.69
CA ARG A 43 26.56 13.88 12.16
C ARG A 43 25.86 12.55 12.37
N ASP A 44 24.65 12.59 12.89
CA ASP A 44 23.79 11.41 13.01
C ASP A 44 23.17 11.07 11.63
N ASN A 45 23.56 9.91 11.09
CA ASN A 45 23.02 9.34 9.85
C ASN A 45 22.30 8.01 10.12
N SER A 46 21.73 7.85 11.32
CA SER A 46 21.01 6.65 11.70
C SER A 46 19.84 6.36 10.79
N LEU A 47 19.64 5.06 10.48
CA LEU A 47 18.48 4.61 9.75
C LEU A 47 17.27 4.65 10.68
N LYS A 48 16.30 5.49 10.35
CA LYS A 48 15.02 5.62 11.05
C LYS A 48 13.92 4.94 10.27
N VAL A 49 12.87 4.52 10.98
CA VAL A 49 11.66 3.98 10.36
C VAL A 49 10.99 5.09 9.53
N PRO A 50 10.80 4.88 8.21
CA PRO A 50 10.15 5.86 7.37
C PRO A 50 8.65 5.94 7.67
N HIS A 51 8.01 7.00 7.18
CA HIS A 51 6.57 7.17 7.28
C HIS A 51 5.81 5.98 6.68
N GLY A 52 4.86 5.42 7.43
CA GLY A 52 4.12 4.22 7.04
C GLY A 52 4.89 2.91 7.23
N GLY A 53 6.11 2.93 7.80
CA GLY A 53 6.94 1.76 8.03
C GLY A 53 6.78 1.11 9.40
N ALA A 54 5.83 1.53 10.21
CA ALA A 54 5.58 0.96 11.55
C ALA A 54 5.24 -0.54 11.49
N GLY A 55 5.71 -1.31 12.45
CA GLY A 55 5.47 -2.76 12.50
C GLY A 55 6.29 -3.46 13.58
N ILE A 56 6.46 -4.76 13.44
CA ILE A 56 7.22 -5.60 14.36
C ILE A 56 8.47 -6.11 13.66
N VAL A 57 9.62 -5.99 14.30
CA VAL A 57 10.88 -6.52 13.80
C VAL A 57 10.83 -8.06 13.82
N GLN A 58 10.77 -8.66 12.64
CA GLN A 58 10.73 -10.12 12.48
C GLN A 58 12.12 -10.75 12.57
N SER A 59 13.08 -10.19 11.85
CA SER A 59 14.44 -10.72 11.80
C SER A 59 15.45 -9.63 11.45
N ILE A 60 16.71 -9.86 11.84
CA ILE A 60 17.82 -9.00 11.53
C ILE A 60 18.93 -9.88 10.95
N ARG A 61 19.46 -9.47 9.78
CA ARG A 61 20.62 -10.12 9.17
C ARG A 61 21.76 -9.14 9.04
N ILE A 62 22.92 -9.54 9.51
CA ILE A 62 24.14 -8.73 9.47
C ILE A 62 25.13 -9.44 8.55
N PHE A 63 25.64 -8.72 7.57
CA PHE A 63 26.65 -9.17 6.63
C PHE A 63 27.92 -8.37 6.86
N LYS A 64 29.03 -9.01 7.09
CA LYS A 64 30.33 -8.37 7.32
C LYS A 64 31.35 -8.85 6.30
N ARG A 65 32.19 -7.95 5.85
CA ARG A 65 33.30 -8.27 4.94
C ARG A 65 34.31 -9.19 5.60
N SER A 66 34.53 -9.06 6.92
CA SER A 66 35.43 -9.93 7.69
C SER A 66 34.97 -11.38 7.75
N GLU A 67 33.69 -11.66 7.51
CA GLU A 67 33.10 -12.99 7.49
C GLU A 67 33.05 -13.61 6.06
N GLY A 68 33.70 -12.94 5.08
CA GLY A 68 33.75 -13.43 3.70
C GLY A 68 32.54 -13.10 2.84
N HIS A 69 31.63 -12.22 3.29
CA HIS A 69 30.49 -11.80 2.49
C HIS A 69 30.92 -10.82 1.39
N GLU A 70 30.43 -11.01 0.19
CA GLU A 70 30.61 -10.08 -0.92
C GLU A 70 29.79 -8.81 -0.70
N LEU A 71 30.48 -7.71 -0.45
CA LEU A 71 29.86 -6.41 -0.22
C LEU A 71 30.37 -5.38 -1.25
N PRO A 72 29.58 -4.38 -1.60
CA PRO A 72 30.01 -3.29 -2.50
C PRO A 72 31.32 -2.64 -2.04
N PRO A 73 32.12 -2.08 -2.96
CA PRO A 73 33.34 -1.36 -2.60
C PRO A 73 33.07 -0.26 -1.57
N GLY A 74 33.94 -0.17 -0.54
CA GLY A 74 33.82 0.82 0.52
C GLY A 74 32.81 0.47 1.65
N VAL A 75 32.06 -0.63 1.54
CA VAL A 75 31.11 -1.08 2.56
C VAL A 75 31.74 -2.22 3.36
N ASN A 76 31.83 -2.06 4.68
CA ASN A 76 32.36 -3.08 5.59
C ASN A 76 31.26 -3.94 6.22
N GLN A 77 30.07 -3.39 6.40
CA GLN A 77 28.97 -4.07 7.05
C GLN A 77 27.63 -3.61 6.46
N VAL A 78 26.73 -4.56 6.20
CA VAL A 78 25.35 -4.32 5.81
C VAL A 78 24.41 -4.95 6.83
N VAL A 79 23.48 -4.17 7.34
CA VAL A 79 22.43 -4.64 8.26
C VAL A 79 21.10 -4.61 7.52
N LYS A 80 20.43 -5.75 7.42
CA LYS A 80 19.07 -5.87 6.88
C LYS A 80 18.10 -6.13 8.03
N VAL A 81 17.16 -5.24 8.21
CA VAL A 81 16.09 -5.36 9.21
C VAL A 81 14.79 -5.67 8.48
N TYR A 82 14.18 -6.80 8.82
CA TYR A 82 12.89 -7.22 8.29
C TYR A 82 11.78 -6.84 9.27
N ILE A 83 10.86 -6.01 8.81
CA ILE A 83 9.72 -5.53 9.60
C ILE A 83 8.45 -6.11 8.99
N VAL A 84 7.62 -6.71 9.84
CA VAL A 84 6.29 -7.23 9.46
C VAL A 84 5.24 -6.19 9.80
N GLN A 85 4.40 -5.89 8.83
CA GLN A 85 3.24 -5.02 8.99
C GLN A 85 1.96 -5.79 8.66
N LYS A 86 0.90 -5.53 9.42
CA LYS A 86 -0.44 -5.99 9.11
C LYS A 86 -1.21 -4.86 8.43
N ARG A 87 -1.34 -4.93 7.12
CA ARG A 87 -2.07 -3.94 6.33
C ARG A 87 -3.49 -4.43 6.08
N LYS A 88 -4.45 -3.79 6.72
CA LYS A 88 -5.87 -4.01 6.45
C LYS A 88 -6.22 -3.47 5.06
N ILE A 89 -7.36 -3.91 4.54
CA ILE A 89 -7.93 -3.38 3.31
C ILE A 89 -8.36 -1.94 3.56
N SER A 90 -8.02 -1.03 2.64
CA SER A 90 -8.41 0.37 2.67
C SER A 90 -8.98 0.81 1.32
N GLU A 91 -9.71 1.91 1.32
CA GLU A 91 -10.19 2.53 0.08
C GLU A 91 -9.01 2.93 -0.81
N GLY A 92 -9.12 2.62 -2.10
CA GLY A 92 -8.03 2.82 -3.06
C GLY A 92 -7.09 1.63 -3.23
N ASP A 93 -7.18 0.59 -2.41
CA ASP A 93 -6.42 -0.64 -2.59
C ASP A 93 -6.93 -1.42 -3.79
N LYS A 94 -6.01 -2.10 -4.48
CA LYS A 94 -6.33 -2.88 -5.67
C LYS A 94 -6.53 -4.34 -5.32
N MET A 95 -7.66 -4.88 -5.78
CA MET A 95 -7.99 -6.29 -5.68
C MET A 95 -8.23 -6.90 -7.06
N ALA A 96 -8.06 -8.20 -7.16
CA ALA A 96 -8.35 -8.95 -8.38
C ALA A 96 -8.82 -10.37 -8.07
N GLY A 97 -9.62 -10.92 -8.97
CA GLY A 97 -9.95 -12.33 -8.99
C GLY A 97 -9.00 -13.11 -9.92
N ARG A 98 -9.35 -14.38 -10.21
CA ARG A 98 -8.59 -15.26 -11.09
C ARG A 98 -8.85 -15.07 -12.58
N HIS A 99 -9.84 -14.28 -12.96
CA HIS A 99 -10.35 -14.18 -14.34
C HIS A 99 -10.06 -12.84 -15.02
N GLY A 100 -8.98 -12.15 -14.61
CA GLY A 100 -8.64 -10.84 -15.17
C GLY A 100 -9.50 -9.67 -14.65
N ASN A 101 -10.37 -9.92 -13.70
CA ASN A 101 -11.22 -8.95 -13.05
C ASN A 101 -10.45 -8.20 -11.97
N LYS A 102 -9.82 -7.13 -12.35
CA LYS A 102 -9.10 -6.22 -11.44
C LYS A 102 -9.95 -4.98 -11.14
N GLY A 103 -9.91 -4.56 -9.92
CA GLY A 103 -10.65 -3.38 -9.48
C GLY A 103 -9.98 -2.68 -8.32
N VAL A 104 -10.43 -1.48 -8.03
CA VAL A 104 -9.99 -0.67 -6.90
C VAL A 104 -11.17 -0.52 -5.94
N ILE A 105 -10.91 -0.65 -4.65
CA ILE A 105 -11.92 -0.46 -3.62
C ILE A 105 -12.33 1.02 -3.60
N SER A 106 -13.60 1.29 -3.87
CA SER A 106 -14.14 2.65 -3.90
C SER A 106 -14.59 3.10 -2.52
N LYS A 107 -15.25 2.21 -1.76
CA LYS A 107 -15.79 2.51 -0.45
C LYS A 107 -15.83 1.27 0.42
N ILE A 108 -15.58 1.44 1.71
CA ILE A 108 -15.77 0.43 2.75
C ILE A 108 -16.98 0.84 3.56
N MET A 109 -17.97 -0.04 3.60
CA MET A 109 -19.24 0.19 4.30
C MET A 109 -19.34 -0.64 5.58
N PRO A 110 -20.05 -0.16 6.60
CA PRO A 110 -20.44 -1.00 7.73
C PRO A 110 -21.23 -2.22 7.29
N VAL A 111 -21.17 -3.31 8.04
CA VAL A 111 -21.86 -4.56 7.70
C VAL A 111 -23.38 -4.36 7.67
N GLU A 112 -23.90 -3.48 8.53
CA GLU A 112 -25.31 -3.13 8.65
C GLU A 112 -25.86 -2.46 7.40
N ASP A 113 -25.02 -1.71 6.66
CA ASP A 113 -25.41 -1.01 5.44
C ASP A 113 -25.24 -1.86 4.18
N MET A 114 -24.65 -3.06 4.31
CA MET A 114 -24.44 -3.96 3.18
C MET A 114 -25.72 -4.71 2.81
N PRO A 115 -25.94 -4.97 1.52
CA PRO A 115 -27.06 -5.84 1.12
C PRO A 115 -26.96 -7.21 1.77
N PHE A 116 -28.12 -7.80 2.07
CA PHE A 116 -28.17 -9.09 2.72
C PHE A 116 -29.18 -10.05 2.06
N LEU A 117 -28.93 -11.33 2.23
CA LEU A 117 -29.76 -12.42 1.77
C LEU A 117 -30.99 -12.58 2.69
N ALA A 118 -32.01 -13.33 2.24
CA ALA A 118 -33.21 -13.61 3.03
C ALA A 118 -32.95 -14.33 4.36
N ASP A 119 -31.78 -14.99 4.49
CA ASP A 119 -31.32 -15.63 5.73
C ASP A 119 -30.61 -14.66 6.69
N GLY A 120 -30.47 -13.39 6.32
CA GLY A 120 -29.78 -12.36 7.10
C GLY A 120 -28.26 -12.30 6.88
N THR A 121 -27.71 -13.12 5.98
CA THR A 121 -26.27 -13.10 5.67
C THR A 121 -25.94 -11.89 4.81
N ALA A 122 -25.09 -10.99 5.31
CA ALA A 122 -24.63 -9.83 4.55
C ALA A 122 -23.62 -10.23 3.46
N VAL A 123 -23.63 -9.51 2.35
CA VAL A 123 -22.68 -9.68 1.24
C VAL A 123 -21.35 -9.02 1.62
N ASP A 124 -20.23 -9.73 1.43
CA ASP A 124 -18.90 -9.20 1.78
C ASP A 124 -18.36 -8.18 0.77
N ILE A 125 -18.71 -8.30 -0.51
CA ILE A 125 -18.22 -7.44 -1.58
C ILE A 125 -19.28 -7.20 -2.65
N MET A 126 -19.36 -5.97 -3.13
CA MET A 126 -20.19 -5.58 -4.28
C MET A 126 -19.30 -5.22 -5.45
N LEU A 127 -19.55 -5.83 -6.59
CA LEU A 127 -18.81 -5.59 -7.82
C LEU A 127 -19.66 -4.81 -8.83
N ASN A 128 -19.03 -3.82 -9.49
CA ASN A 128 -19.70 -3.07 -10.53
C ASN A 128 -19.86 -3.94 -11.79
N PRO A 129 -21.10 -4.23 -12.24
CA PRO A 129 -21.36 -5.09 -13.40
C PRO A 129 -20.86 -4.50 -14.72
N PHE A 130 -20.71 -3.19 -14.86
CA PHE A 130 -20.19 -2.55 -16.08
C PHE A 130 -18.73 -2.92 -16.40
N GLY A 131 -17.99 -3.43 -15.44
CA GLY A 131 -16.64 -3.95 -15.67
C GLY A 131 -16.59 -5.26 -16.47
N VAL A 132 -17.69 -5.99 -16.58
CA VAL A 132 -17.74 -7.30 -17.24
C VAL A 132 -17.97 -7.19 -18.75
N PRO A 133 -19.03 -6.51 -19.27
CA PRO A 133 -19.35 -6.49 -20.68
C PRO A 133 -18.27 -5.85 -21.54
N SER A 134 -17.72 -4.71 -21.09
CA SER A 134 -16.72 -3.95 -21.83
C SER A 134 -15.37 -4.68 -21.97
N ARG A 135 -15.05 -5.55 -21.01
CA ARG A 135 -13.77 -6.28 -20.97
C ARG A 135 -13.88 -7.71 -21.48
N MET A 136 -15.10 -8.22 -21.71
CA MET A 136 -15.37 -9.56 -22.24
C MET A 136 -14.61 -10.67 -21.49
N ASN A 137 -14.54 -10.59 -20.16
CA ASN A 137 -13.89 -11.58 -19.30
C ASN A 137 -14.80 -12.81 -19.16
N ILE A 138 -14.77 -13.73 -20.13
CA ILE A 138 -15.62 -14.92 -20.19
C ILE A 138 -15.49 -15.79 -18.96
N GLY A 139 -14.27 -15.90 -18.37
CA GLY A 139 -14.02 -16.67 -17.15
C GLY A 139 -14.79 -16.22 -15.90
N GLN A 140 -15.34 -14.99 -15.87
CA GLN A 140 -16.24 -14.55 -14.82
C GLN A 140 -17.64 -15.16 -14.93
N VAL A 141 -18.01 -15.59 -16.12
CA VAL A 141 -19.34 -16.12 -16.45
C VAL A 141 -19.32 -17.64 -16.59
N LEU A 142 -18.20 -18.18 -17.09
CA LEU A 142 -18.05 -19.60 -17.42
C LEU A 142 -16.67 -20.09 -16.92
N ASP A 143 -16.66 -20.84 -15.83
CA ASP A 143 -15.44 -21.41 -15.26
C ASP A 143 -15.26 -22.90 -15.69
N GLY A 144 -15.26 -23.15 -16.99
CA GLY A 144 -14.87 -24.45 -17.57
C GLY A 144 -15.79 -25.65 -17.31
N ILE A 145 -16.97 -25.40 -16.78
CA ILE A 145 -17.99 -26.44 -16.47
C ILE A 145 -19.07 -26.43 -17.59
N SER A 146 -19.57 -27.62 -17.94
CA SER A 146 -20.72 -27.72 -18.83
C SER A 146 -21.99 -27.19 -18.15
N ASN A 147 -22.93 -26.61 -18.94
CA ASN A 147 -24.17 -26.06 -18.39
C ASN A 147 -25.00 -27.11 -17.62
N GLU A 148 -24.91 -28.37 -18.00
CA GLU A 148 -25.65 -29.46 -17.36
C GLU A 148 -25.03 -29.82 -15.99
N GLU A 149 -23.73 -29.93 -15.94
CA GLU A 149 -22.99 -30.14 -14.69
C GLU A 149 -23.20 -28.98 -13.71
N LEU A 150 -23.14 -27.73 -14.22
CA LEU A 150 -23.37 -26.53 -13.41
C LEU A 150 -24.77 -26.56 -12.77
N LYS A 151 -25.83 -26.85 -13.55
CA LYS A 151 -27.19 -26.94 -13.06
C LYS A 151 -27.36 -28.06 -12.03
N SER A 152 -26.68 -29.19 -12.22
CA SER A 152 -26.70 -30.30 -11.26
C SER A 152 -26.09 -29.90 -9.92
N ILE A 153 -24.93 -29.25 -9.94
CA ILE A 153 -24.22 -28.78 -8.74
C ILE A 153 -25.02 -27.67 -8.04
N MET A 154 -25.60 -26.75 -8.79
CA MET A 154 -26.48 -25.70 -8.22
C MET A 154 -27.72 -26.27 -7.57
N ALA A 155 -28.34 -27.27 -8.17
CA ALA A 155 -29.51 -27.97 -7.58
C ALA A 155 -29.13 -28.72 -6.30
N GLU A 156 -27.99 -29.38 -6.27
CA GLU A 156 -27.42 -30.05 -5.09
C GLU A 156 -27.12 -29.08 -3.95
N ALA A 157 -26.62 -27.89 -4.29
CA ALA A 157 -26.32 -26.80 -3.36
C ALA A 157 -27.59 -26.02 -2.92
N GLY A 158 -28.76 -26.33 -3.48
CA GLY A 158 -30.01 -25.60 -3.17
C GLY A 158 -30.07 -24.18 -3.72
N VAL A 159 -29.24 -23.86 -4.69
CA VAL A 159 -29.14 -22.53 -5.33
C VAL A 159 -30.02 -22.50 -6.58
N SER A 160 -30.64 -21.35 -6.86
CA SER A 160 -31.45 -21.16 -8.08
C SER A 160 -30.61 -21.46 -9.34
N PRO A 161 -31.19 -22.14 -10.37
CA PRO A 161 -30.47 -22.52 -11.58
C PRO A 161 -29.93 -21.34 -12.41
N ASP A 162 -30.42 -20.13 -12.17
CA ASP A 162 -29.96 -18.90 -12.79
C ASP A 162 -28.93 -18.15 -11.95
N GLY A 163 -28.57 -18.66 -10.77
CA GLY A 163 -27.59 -18.04 -9.87
C GLY A 163 -28.00 -16.70 -9.32
N LYS A 164 -29.29 -16.35 -9.42
CA LYS A 164 -29.83 -15.07 -8.95
C LYS A 164 -30.68 -15.27 -7.69
N VAL A 165 -30.48 -14.39 -6.75
CA VAL A 165 -31.20 -14.36 -5.47
C VAL A 165 -31.81 -12.98 -5.24
N VAL A 166 -32.83 -12.93 -4.39
CA VAL A 166 -33.37 -11.65 -3.91
C VAL A 166 -32.48 -11.16 -2.78
N LEU A 167 -31.97 -9.95 -2.91
CA LEU A 167 -31.26 -9.25 -1.86
C LEU A 167 -32.11 -8.15 -1.27
N HIS A 168 -31.83 -7.82 -0.02
CA HIS A 168 -32.44 -6.72 0.70
C HIS A 168 -31.42 -5.63 0.92
N ASP A 169 -31.84 -4.38 0.85
CA ASP A 169 -30.99 -3.22 1.14
C ASP A 169 -30.70 -3.18 2.65
N GLY A 170 -29.41 -3.05 3.03
CA GLY A 170 -29.01 -2.97 4.43
C GLY A 170 -29.53 -1.75 5.17
N GLN A 171 -29.77 -0.64 4.48
CA GLN A 171 -30.22 0.61 5.10
C GLN A 171 -31.73 0.67 5.27
N THR A 172 -32.50 0.24 4.27
CA THR A 172 -33.96 0.33 4.27
C THR A 172 -34.63 -0.96 4.70
N GLY A 173 -33.97 -2.12 4.52
CA GLY A 173 -34.51 -3.45 4.73
C GLY A 173 -35.46 -3.91 3.60
N GLU A 174 -35.68 -3.08 2.57
CA GLU A 174 -36.55 -3.40 1.44
C GLU A 174 -35.86 -4.32 0.45
N ALA A 175 -36.64 -5.22 -0.19
CA ALA A 175 -36.09 -6.07 -1.23
C ALA A 175 -35.80 -5.25 -2.50
N TYR A 176 -34.71 -5.58 -3.18
CA TYR A 176 -34.45 -5.02 -4.52
C TYR A 176 -35.47 -5.52 -5.53
N ASP A 177 -35.84 -4.69 -6.48
CA ASP A 177 -36.80 -4.98 -7.53
C ASP A 177 -36.37 -6.15 -8.41
N GLU A 178 -35.05 -6.24 -8.66
CA GLU A 178 -34.46 -7.26 -9.53
C GLU A 178 -33.65 -8.27 -8.72
N ARG A 179 -33.69 -9.55 -9.16
CA ARG A 179 -32.82 -10.58 -8.61
C ARG A 179 -31.39 -10.38 -9.05
N ILE A 180 -30.46 -10.48 -8.11
CA ILE A 180 -29.04 -10.18 -8.28
C ILE A 180 -28.24 -11.48 -8.23
N SER A 181 -27.21 -11.61 -9.07
CA SER A 181 -26.28 -12.73 -9.03
C SER A 181 -25.38 -12.62 -7.81
N VAL A 182 -25.43 -13.62 -6.94
CA VAL A 182 -24.63 -13.73 -5.72
C VAL A 182 -23.93 -15.07 -5.71
N GLY A 183 -22.66 -15.08 -5.35
CA GLY A 183 -21.88 -16.30 -5.26
C GLY A 183 -20.55 -16.07 -4.56
N VAL A 184 -19.82 -17.14 -4.32
CA VAL A 184 -18.48 -17.08 -3.72
C VAL A 184 -17.45 -16.87 -4.81
N MET A 185 -16.62 -15.83 -4.66
CA MET A 185 -15.53 -15.52 -5.59
C MET A 185 -14.20 -15.48 -4.86
N TYR A 186 -13.18 -16.11 -5.45
CA TYR A 186 -11.81 -16.00 -4.95
C TYR A 186 -11.22 -14.64 -5.31
N MET A 187 -10.88 -13.84 -4.28
CA MET A 187 -10.32 -12.52 -4.44
C MET A 187 -8.97 -12.42 -3.75
N ILE A 188 -8.02 -11.71 -4.37
CA ILE A 188 -6.69 -11.48 -3.84
C ILE A 188 -6.41 -9.97 -3.77
N LYS A 189 -5.81 -9.52 -2.67
CA LYS A 189 -5.27 -8.18 -2.53
C LYS A 189 -3.94 -8.09 -3.29
N LEU A 190 -3.83 -7.13 -4.19
CA LEU A 190 -2.60 -6.89 -4.94
C LEU A 190 -1.63 -5.99 -4.15
N ALA A 191 -0.33 -6.09 -4.47
CA ALA A 191 0.71 -5.27 -3.84
C ALA A 191 0.65 -3.77 -4.23
N HIS A 192 -0.39 -3.35 -4.95
CA HIS A 192 -0.66 -1.95 -5.29
C HIS A 192 -1.58 -1.32 -4.25
N MET A 193 -1.03 -1.00 -3.08
CA MET A 193 -1.75 -0.37 -1.99
C MET A 193 -1.66 1.15 -2.06
N VAL A 194 -2.72 1.83 -1.63
CA VAL A 194 -2.80 3.30 -1.68
C VAL A 194 -1.75 3.97 -0.81
N ASP A 195 -1.46 3.42 0.36
CA ASP A 195 -0.47 3.96 1.30
C ASP A 195 0.94 4.03 0.72
N ASP A 196 1.29 3.09 -0.18
CA ASP A 196 2.59 3.09 -0.86
C ASP A 196 2.68 4.15 -1.97
N LYS A 197 1.55 4.63 -2.46
CA LYS A 197 1.46 5.60 -3.58
C LYS A 197 1.18 7.02 -3.11
N LEU A 198 0.50 7.18 -1.99
CA LEU A 198 0.20 8.48 -1.42
C LEU A 198 1.50 9.20 -1.05
N HIS A 199 1.69 10.39 -1.58
CA HIS A 199 2.89 11.20 -1.35
C HIS A 199 2.58 12.68 -1.41
N ALA A 200 3.11 13.44 -0.45
CA ALA A 200 3.06 14.90 -0.42
C ALA A 200 4.44 15.45 -0.03
N ARG A 201 4.73 16.65 -0.49
CA ARG A 201 5.98 17.36 -0.19
C ARG A 201 5.71 18.83 0.08
N ALA A 202 6.31 19.35 1.14
CA ALA A 202 6.43 20.80 1.36
C ALA A 202 7.84 21.26 0.95
N THR A 203 8.87 20.75 1.62
CA THR A 203 10.30 21.01 1.35
C THR A 203 11.05 19.68 1.32
N GLY A 204 12.14 19.63 0.56
CA GLY A 204 12.93 18.39 0.46
C GLY A 204 14.18 18.59 -0.40
N PRO A 205 14.87 17.50 -0.76
CA PRO A 205 16.12 17.59 -1.52
C PRO A 205 15.91 18.10 -2.95
N TYR A 206 16.92 18.81 -3.46
CA TYR A 206 16.97 19.33 -4.83
C TYR A 206 18.11 18.67 -5.60
N SER A 207 17.99 18.63 -6.92
CA SER A 207 19.06 18.18 -7.80
C SER A 207 20.23 19.17 -7.76
N LEU A 208 21.47 18.66 -7.74
CA LEU A 208 22.67 19.49 -7.71
C LEU A 208 22.86 20.33 -8.99
N VAL A 209 22.47 19.81 -10.15
CA VAL A 209 22.68 20.45 -11.43
C VAL A 209 21.55 21.40 -11.79
N THR A 210 20.31 20.93 -11.71
CA THR A 210 19.13 21.68 -12.18
C THR A 210 18.47 22.50 -11.10
N GLN A 211 18.84 22.29 -9.82
CA GLN A 211 18.22 22.92 -8.64
C GLN A 211 16.68 22.76 -8.60
N GLN A 212 16.20 21.69 -9.22
CA GLN A 212 14.78 21.31 -9.21
C GLN A 212 14.54 20.23 -8.15
N PRO A 213 13.32 20.11 -7.60
CA PRO A 213 12.96 19.01 -6.72
C PRO A 213 13.22 17.66 -7.38
N LEU A 214 13.75 16.69 -6.60
CA LEU A 214 13.91 15.32 -7.07
C LEU A 214 12.54 14.68 -7.33
N GLY A 215 12.50 13.62 -8.12
CA GLY A 215 11.30 12.85 -8.40
C GLY A 215 11.16 11.61 -7.48
N GLY A 216 9.91 11.20 -7.23
CA GLY A 216 9.59 9.95 -6.54
C GLY A 216 9.45 10.06 -5.03
N LYS A 217 8.58 9.19 -4.48
CA LYS A 217 8.26 9.13 -3.04
C LYS A 217 9.49 8.78 -2.19
N ALA A 218 10.33 7.84 -2.66
CA ALA A 218 11.51 7.38 -1.93
C ALA A 218 12.53 8.48 -1.65
N GLN A 219 12.60 9.49 -2.51
CA GLN A 219 13.52 10.62 -2.41
C GLN A 219 12.84 11.87 -1.84
N ASN A 220 11.63 11.75 -1.29
CA ASN A 220 10.81 12.89 -0.89
C ASN A 220 10.73 13.94 -2.02
N GLY A 221 10.49 13.47 -3.23
CA GLY A 221 10.44 14.29 -4.44
C GLY A 221 9.13 15.03 -4.61
N GLY A 222 9.11 15.99 -5.52
CA GLY A 222 7.92 16.76 -5.88
C GLY A 222 7.32 16.30 -7.20
N GLN A 223 6.10 16.74 -7.48
CA GLN A 223 5.46 16.59 -8.77
C GLN A 223 5.92 17.70 -9.72
N ARG A 224 6.22 17.32 -10.95
CA ARG A 224 6.52 18.31 -11.98
C ARG A 224 5.20 18.89 -12.50
N PHE A 225 5.06 20.18 -12.39
CA PHE A 225 4.00 20.93 -13.03
C PHE A 225 4.54 21.43 -14.38
N GLY A 226 4.20 20.71 -15.45
CA GLY A 226 4.72 20.98 -16.79
C GLY A 226 3.99 22.11 -17.51
N GLU A 227 4.44 22.40 -18.72
CA GLU A 227 3.87 23.47 -19.54
C GLU A 227 2.39 23.23 -19.87
N LEU A 228 2.00 21.99 -20.18
CA LEU A 228 0.60 21.65 -20.50
C LEU A 228 -0.31 21.83 -19.29
N GLU A 229 0.14 21.49 -18.09
CA GLU A 229 -0.62 21.68 -16.86
C GLU A 229 -0.80 23.15 -16.53
N VAL A 230 0.21 23.98 -16.81
CA VAL A 230 0.11 25.44 -16.66
C VAL A 230 -0.91 26.04 -17.63
N TRP A 231 -0.96 25.51 -18.85
CA TRP A 231 -1.91 26.01 -19.87
C TRP A 231 -3.34 25.58 -19.58
N ALA A 232 -3.53 24.49 -18.80
CA ALA A 232 -4.86 24.00 -18.42
C ALA A 232 -5.49 24.77 -17.24
N LEU A 233 -4.71 25.57 -16.51
CA LEU A 233 -5.16 26.45 -15.41
C LEU A 233 -5.33 27.88 -15.86
#